data_e4e254bec546cfefdeb477eadad05084
#
_entry.id   e4e254bec546cfefdeb477eadad05084
#
_cell.length_a   1.000
_cell.length_b   1.000
_cell.length_c   1.000
_cell.angle_alpha   90.00
_cell.angle_beta   90.00
_cell.angle_gamma   90.00
#
_symmetry.space_group_name_H-M   'P 1'
#
loop_
_entity.id
_entity.type
_entity.pdbx_description
1 polymer ?
#
loop_
_entity_poly.entity_id
_entity_poly.type
_entity_poly.pdbx_seq_one_letter_code
_entity_poly.pdbx_strand_id
1 'polypeptide(L)'
;MTEYSTSTLHVPVLLKEAVDALAVKPGGRYVDGTLGRAGHAREIIARGGSVLGIDRDAQALEEVGGIEGLVAVRGRHGDIKEIADEHGWNEVDGVLLDLGVSSPQLDDAGRGFSFLREGPLDMRMDRSSKLTAADIVNTEGEDSLAAVFRELGEEPRARRIARAIVRRRESKGRIETTTELADVVAGAVGRSGPRHPATRVFQALRMAVNDELGELDRALEGGLAILRSGGRFAVITFESLSDRKVKGFFSAHVGRMKSLQAGGEEWCGAEPRARAVTRRAVAPGEGETAANPRARSAKLRAIERA
;
A
#
# COMPACT_ATOMS: atom_id res chain seq x y z
N MET A 1 -10.94 25.29 29.93
CA MET A 1 -9.83 25.42 28.97
C MET A 1 -9.18 24.04 28.91
N THR A 2 -9.57 23.25 27.96
CA THR A 2 -9.07 21.88 27.73
C THR A 2 -7.89 22.01 26.77
N GLU A 3 -6.70 21.74 27.27
CA GLU A 3 -5.47 21.69 26.47
C GLU A 3 -5.61 20.59 25.42
N TYR A 4 -5.75 20.97 24.17
CA TYR A 4 -5.56 20.06 23.05
C TYR A 4 -4.08 19.71 23.00
N SER A 5 -3.74 18.51 23.42
CA SER A 5 -2.46 17.88 23.20
C SER A 5 -2.14 17.99 21.70
N THR A 6 -1.08 18.71 21.35
CA THR A 6 -0.51 18.78 20.00
C THR A 6 0.11 17.44 19.65
N SER A 7 -0.73 16.43 19.32
CA SER A 7 -0.26 15.29 18.56
C SER A 7 0.16 15.83 17.20
N THR A 8 1.41 15.67 16.84
CA THR A 8 1.95 16.00 15.51
C THR A 8 1.04 15.38 14.45
N LEU A 9 0.20 16.22 13.85
CA LEU A 9 -0.70 15.82 12.77
C LEU A 9 0.16 15.22 11.65
N HIS A 10 0.06 13.92 11.47
CA HIS A 10 0.74 13.23 10.37
C HIS A 10 0.14 13.71 9.06
N VAL A 11 0.92 14.48 8.29
CA VAL A 11 0.53 14.93 6.96
C VAL A 11 0.61 13.72 6.02
N PRO A 12 -0.49 13.37 5.33
CA PRO A 12 -0.47 12.29 4.34
C PRO A 12 0.53 12.57 3.22
N VAL A 13 1.13 11.51 2.70
CA VAL A 13 2.13 11.62 1.63
C VAL A 13 1.45 12.01 0.32
N LEU A 14 2.02 12.97 -0.42
CA LEU A 14 1.48 13.48 -1.70
C LEU A 14 0.02 13.92 -1.60
N LEU A 15 -0.39 14.48 -0.43
CA LEU A 15 -1.79 14.85 -0.15
C LEU A 15 -2.38 15.71 -1.26
N LYS A 16 -1.71 16.80 -1.58
CA LYS A 16 -2.20 17.76 -2.58
C LYS A 16 -2.23 17.14 -3.97
N GLU A 17 -1.14 16.47 -4.36
CA GLU A 17 -0.98 15.86 -5.67
C GLU A 17 -2.00 14.75 -5.91
N ALA A 18 -2.29 13.93 -4.90
CA ALA A 18 -3.28 12.85 -4.99
C ALA A 18 -4.70 13.40 -5.16
N VAL A 19 -5.09 14.37 -4.33
CA VAL A 19 -6.43 14.96 -4.39
C VAL A 19 -6.62 15.82 -5.63
N ASP A 20 -5.57 16.51 -6.10
CA ASP A 20 -5.59 17.22 -7.40
C ASP A 20 -5.73 16.25 -8.58
N ALA A 21 -5.05 15.08 -8.53
CA ALA A 21 -5.18 14.05 -9.54
C ALA A 21 -6.60 13.47 -9.62
N LEU A 22 -7.31 13.37 -8.49
CA LEU A 22 -8.72 12.95 -8.43
C LEU A 22 -9.67 13.99 -9.02
N ALA A 23 -9.26 15.26 -9.18
CA ALA A 23 -10.10 16.38 -9.61
C ALA A 23 -11.43 16.46 -8.83
N VAL A 24 -11.31 16.51 -7.51
CA VAL A 24 -12.47 16.51 -6.60
C VAL A 24 -13.46 17.61 -6.94
N LYS A 25 -14.75 17.23 -7.01
CA LYS A 25 -15.88 18.11 -7.33
C LYS A 25 -16.84 18.18 -6.14
N PRO A 26 -17.44 19.33 -5.87
CA PRO A 26 -18.54 19.42 -4.91
C PRO A 26 -19.67 18.44 -5.25
N GLY A 27 -20.15 17.72 -4.25
CA GLY A 27 -21.14 16.66 -4.39
C GLY A 27 -20.64 15.37 -5.05
N GLY A 28 -19.36 15.28 -5.40
CA GLY A 28 -18.74 14.06 -5.95
C GLY A 28 -18.59 12.96 -4.90
N ARG A 29 -18.53 11.70 -5.35
CA ARG A 29 -18.42 10.49 -4.53
C ARG A 29 -17.07 9.83 -4.76
N TYR A 30 -16.33 9.58 -3.69
CA TYR A 30 -14.96 9.07 -3.74
C TYR A 30 -14.79 7.86 -2.83
N VAL A 31 -14.02 6.88 -3.25
CA VAL A 31 -13.65 5.74 -2.40
C VAL A 31 -12.18 5.85 -2.05
N ASP A 32 -11.89 5.88 -0.75
CA ASP A 32 -10.52 5.75 -0.22
C ASP A 32 -10.35 4.32 0.31
N GLY A 33 -9.68 3.48 -0.47
CA GLY A 33 -9.47 2.06 -0.14
C GLY A 33 -8.43 1.83 0.96
N THR A 34 -7.79 2.90 1.45
CA THR A 34 -6.70 2.85 2.44
C THR A 34 -6.83 4.01 3.43
N LEU A 35 -8.01 4.08 4.06
CA LEU A 35 -8.47 5.24 4.84
C LEU A 35 -7.48 5.72 5.91
N GLY A 36 -6.84 4.79 6.62
CA GLY A 36 -5.97 5.10 7.73
C GLY A 36 -6.61 6.09 8.72
N ARG A 37 -5.93 7.19 8.99
CA ARG A 37 -6.44 8.29 9.82
C ARG A 37 -7.24 9.34 9.04
N ALA A 38 -7.76 8.98 7.87
CA ALA A 38 -8.59 9.81 7.00
C ALA A 38 -7.91 11.11 6.50
N GLY A 39 -6.61 11.14 6.34
CA GLY A 39 -5.92 12.35 5.92
C GLY A 39 -6.31 12.81 4.52
N HIS A 40 -6.25 11.92 3.53
CA HIS A 40 -6.72 12.19 2.16
C HIS A 40 -8.24 12.38 2.12
N ALA A 41 -9.00 11.55 2.85
CA ALA A 41 -10.45 11.65 2.92
C ALA A 41 -10.92 13.02 3.45
N ARG A 42 -10.27 13.56 4.48
CA ARG A 42 -10.58 14.91 5.01
C ARG A 42 -10.36 16.00 3.96
N GLU A 43 -9.30 15.93 3.17
CA GLU A 43 -9.04 16.90 2.09
C GLU A 43 -10.07 16.77 0.95
N ILE A 44 -10.48 15.54 0.60
CA ILE A 44 -11.56 15.30 -0.36
C ILE A 44 -12.87 15.92 0.14
N ILE A 45 -13.22 15.71 1.40
CA ILE A 45 -14.42 16.27 2.03
C ILE A 45 -14.33 17.80 2.10
N ALA A 46 -13.18 18.36 2.45
CA ALA A 46 -12.98 19.83 2.47
C ALA A 46 -13.19 20.47 1.09
N ARG A 47 -12.99 19.73 -0.01
CA ARG A 47 -13.31 20.17 -1.37
C ARG A 47 -14.75 19.87 -1.79
N GLY A 48 -15.59 19.43 -0.87
CA GLY A 48 -17.03 19.21 -1.08
C GLY A 48 -17.40 17.82 -1.59
N GLY A 49 -16.48 16.86 -1.60
CA GLY A 49 -16.76 15.45 -1.90
C GLY A 49 -17.31 14.68 -0.70
N SER A 50 -17.90 13.52 -0.95
CA SER A 50 -18.23 12.51 0.06
C SER A 50 -17.32 11.31 -0.11
N VAL A 51 -16.96 10.63 1.00
CA VAL A 51 -15.98 9.54 0.96
C VAL A 51 -16.56 8.27 1.59
N LEU A 52 -16.43 7.14 0.88
CA LEU A 52 -16.46 5.79 1.45
C LEU A 52 -15.02 5.40 1.73
N GLY A 53 -14.66 5.30 3.01
CA GLY A 53 -13.31 4.95 3.44
C GLY A 53 -13.25 3.51 3.91
N ILE A 54 -12.28 2.76 3.41
CA ILE A 54 -12.07 1.34 3.73
C ILE A 54 -10.73 1.20 4.45
N ASP A 55 -10.71 0.52 5.59
CA ASP A 55 -9.46 0.09 6.24
C ASP A 55 -9.66 -1.25 6.93
N ARG A 56 -8.60 -2.06 6.94
CA ARG A 56 -8.59 -3.35 7.66
C ARG A 56 -8.23 -3.21 9.14
N ASP A 57 -7.59 -2.10 9.52
CA ASP A 57 -7.15 -1.82 10.88
C ASP A 57 -8.29 -1.19 11.69
N ALA A 58 -8.90 -1.98 12.59
CA ALA A 58 -9.99 -1.52 13.44
C ALA A 58 -9.61 -0.28 14.27
N GLN A 59 -8.35 -0.20 14.72
CA GLN A 59 -7.88 0.94 15.51
C GLN A 59 -7.89 2.25 14.68
N ALA A 60 -7.53 2.17 13.41
CA ALA A 60 -7.59 3.35 12.52
C ALA A 60 -9.04 3.83 12.34
N LEU A 61 -10.00 2.91 12.22
CA LEU A 61 -11.41 3.25 12.07
C LEU A 61 -12.03 3.88 13.32
N GLU A 62 -11.63 3.42 14.51
CA GLU A 62 -12.07 4.03 15.79
C GLU A 62 -11.66 5.50 15.91
N GLU A 63 -10.48 5.86 15.39
CA GLU A 63 -9.95 7.22 15.45
C GLU A 63 -10.64 8.21 14.48
N VAL A 64 -11.34 7.70 13.45
CA VAL A 64 -11.98 8.54 12.41
C VAL A 64 -13.49 8.59 12.50
N GLY A 65 -14.07 8.03 13.53
CA GLY A 65 -15.52 8.06 13.78
C GLY A 65 -16.07 9.49 13.87
N GLY A 66 -17.27 9.73 13.29
CA GLY A 66 -17.98 11.01 13.40
C GLY A 66 -17.52 12.11 12.44
N ILE A 67 -16.69 11.82 11.43
CA ILE A 67 -16.36 12.78 10.38
C ILE A 67 -17.56 12.91 9.45
N GLU A 68 -18.15 14.10 9.37
CA GLU A 68 -19.24 14.39 8.44
C GLU A 68 -18.75 14.22 6.97
N GLY A 69 -19.55 13.55 6.14
CA GLY A 69 -19.19 13.25 4.75
C GLY A 69 -18.33 11.98 4.57
N LEU A 70 -17.97 11.28 5.67
CA LEU A 70 -17.24 10.02 5.64
C LEU A 70 -18.12 8.85 6.09
N VAL A 71 -18.19 7.81 5.26
CA VAL A 71 -18.66 6.46 5.63
C VAL A 71 -17.44 5.57 5.81
N ALA A 72 -17.08 5.23 7.03
CA ALA A 72 -15.91 4.39 7.32
C ALA A 72 -16.33 2.92 7.48
N VAL A 73 -15.69 2.02 6.74
CA VAL A 73 -16.02 0.59 6.68
C VAL A 73 -14.79 -0.25 6.96
N ARG A 74 -14.93 -1.26 7.81
CA ARG A 74 -13.87 -2.24 8.02
C ARG A 74 -13.86 -3.24 6.88
N GLY A 75 -12.75 -3.30 6.15
CA GLY A 75 -12.59 -4.21 5.04
C GLY A 75 -11.19 -4.15 4.44
N ARG A 76 -10.94 -4.97 3.45
CA ARG A 76 -9.70 -4.98 2.70
C ARG A 76 -9.88 -4.16 1.42
N HIS A 77 -8.85 -3.44 1.01
CA HIS A 77 -8.91 -2.71 -0.26
C HIS A 77 -9.08 -3.64 -1.48
N GLY A 78 -8.69 -4.91 -1.36
CA GLY A 78 -8.95 -5.91 -2.38
C GLY A 78 -10.44 -6.22 -2.60
N ASP A 79 -11.28 -5.95 -1.60
CA ASP A 79 -12.72 -6.17 -1.64
C ASP A 79 -13.49 -4.85 -1.95
N ILE A 80 -12.79 -3.85 -2.53
CA ILE A 80 -13.31 -2.49 -2.77
C ILE A 80 -14.61 -2.50 -3.59
N LYS A 81 -14.73 -3.40 -4.56
CA LYS A 81 -15.92 -3.49 -5.40
C LYS A 81 -17.12 -4.01 -4.61
N GLU A 82 -16.95 -5.10 -3.90
CA GLU A 82 -17.99 -5.72 -3.08
C GLU A 82 -18.45 -4.75 -2.00
N ILE A 83 -17.53 -4.08 -1.32
CA ILE A 83 -17.84 -3.09 -0.28
C ILE A 83 -18.59 -1.89 -0.88
N ALA A 84 -18.16 -1.40 -2.04
CA ALA A 84 -18.84 -0.30 -2.72
C ALA A 84 -20.27 -0.70 -3.13
N ASP A 85 -20.45 -1.91 -3.68
CA ASP A 85 -21.77 -2.44 -4.06
C ASP A 85 -22.72 -2.54 -2.85
N GLU A 86 -22.24 -3.09 -1.72
CA GLU A 86 -23.01 -3.24 -0.48
C GLU A 86 -23.47 -1.90 0.10
N HIS A 87 -22.69 -0.84 -0.09
CA HIS A 87 -23.00 0.49 0.41
C HIS A 87 -23.64 1.42 -0.64
N GLY A 88 -23.96 0.89 -1.84
CA GLY A 88 -24.55 1.69 -2.93
C GLY A 88 -23.59 2.75 -3.50
N TRP A 89 -22.28 2.48 -3.48
CA TRP A 89 -21.22 3.36 -3.99
C TRP A 89 -20.72 2.94 -5.37
N ASN A 90 -21.63 2.63 -6.27
CA ASN A 90 -21.34 2.38 -7.68
C ASN A 90 -21.23 3.68 -8.46
N GLU A 91 -20.48 3.68 -9.56
CA GLU A 91 -20.28 4.84 -10.43
C GLU A 91 -19.71 6.07 -9.70
N VAL A 92 -18.63 5.86 -8.97
CA VAL A 92 -17.97 6.92 -8.20
C VAL A 92 -17.11 7.84 -9.07
N ASP A 93 -16.89 9.09 -8.60
CA ASP A 93 -16.07 10.10 -9.27
C ASP A 93 -14.58 9.82 -9.15
N GLY A 94 -14.17 9.13 -8.11
CA GLY A 94 -12.76 8.79 -7.93
C GLY A 94 -12.51 7.67 -6.92
N VAL A 95 -11.37 7.03 -7.11
CA VAL A 95 -10.81 6.00 -6.21
C VAL A 95 -9.38 6.38 -5.85
N LEU A 96 -9.04 6.27 -4.57
CA LEU A 96 -7.70 6.48 -4.04
C LEU A 96 -7.22 5.21 -3.33
N LEU A 97 -5.96 4.84 -3.59
CA LEU A 97 -5.21 3.89 -2.78
C LEU A 97 -3.88 4.52 -2.36
N ASP A 98 -3.61 4.58 -1.06
CA ASP A 98 -2.31 4.95 -0.47
C ASP A 98 -1.69 3.71 0.15
N LEU A 99 -0.88 2.99 -0.65
CA LEU A 99 -0.43 1.63 -0.34
C LEU A 99 0.75 1.64 0.65
N GLY A 100 0.78 0.65 1.52
CA GLY A 100 1.87 0.44 2.45
C GLY A 100 1.42 0.44 3.91
N VAL A 101 2.35 0.72 4.81
CA VAL A 101 2.10 0.78 6.26
C VAL A 101 1.95 2.21 6.74
N SER A 102 1.01 2.43 7.62
CA SER A 102 0.84 3.74 8.25
C SER A 102 1.98 4.04 9.24
N SER A 103 2.24 5.33 9.48
CA SER A 103 3.25 5.72 10.47
C SER A 103 2.98 5.16 11.87
N PRO A 104 1.74 5.15 12.40
CA PRO A 104 1.45 4.49 13.67
C PRO A 104 1.83 3.02 13.72
N GLN A 105 1.59 2.27 12.62
CA GLN A 105 1.98 0.86 12.54
C GLN A 105 3.50 0.67 12.61
N LEU A 106 4.28 1.57 12.00
CA LEU A 106 5.75 1.55 12.05
C LEU A 106 6.30 2.00 13.41
N ASP A 107 5.61 2.92 14.08
CA ASP A 107 6.06 3.54 15.33
C ASP A 107 5.69 2.69 16.56
N ASP A 108 4.67 1.85 16.47
CA ASP A 108 4.30 0.89 17.51
C ASP A 108 5.16 -0.39 17.39
N ALA A 109 6.13 -0.54 18.30
CA ALA A 109 6.97 -1.74 18.36
C ALA A 109 6.15 -3.03 18.54
N GLY A 110 4.99 -2.97 19.22
CA GLY A 110 4.09 -4.11 19.43
C GLY A 110 3.40 -4.62 18.15
N ARG A 111 3.51 -3.89 17.02
CA ARG A 111 3.01 -4.31 15.72
C ARG A 111 4.05 -5.10 14.90
N GLY A 112 5.33 -5.02 15.23
CA GLY A 112 6.39 -5.79 14.61
C GLY A 112 6.81 -5.37 13.18
N PHE A 113 6.38 -4.21 12.68
CA PHE A 113 6.76 -3.72 11.35
C PHE A 113 8.17 -3.16 11.26
N SER A 114 8.77 -2.79 12.40
CA SER A 114 10.09 -2.19 12.47
C SER A 114 11.03 -3.02 13.36
N PHE A 115 12.29 -3.05 13.01
CA PHE A 115 13.38 -3.63 13.81
C PHE A 115 14.24 -2.58 14.52
N LEU A 116 13.83 -1.30 14.47
CA LEU A 116 14.56 -0.22 15.18
C LEU A 116 14.34 -0.29 16.70
N ARG A 117 13.26 -0.89 17.12
CA ARG A 117 12.93 -1.24 18.51
C ARG A 117 12.50 -2.68 18.55
N GLU A 118 12.81 -3.38 19.63
CA GLU A 118 12.37 -4.75 19.82
C GLU A 118 10.85 -4.82 19.97
N GLY A 119 10.26 -5.76 19.30
CA GLY A 119 8.84 -6.08 19.34
C GLY A 119 8.58 -7.50 18.84
N PRO A 120 7.36 -8.02 19.00
CA PRO A 120 6.98 -9.32 18.47
C PRO A 120 7.11 -9.32 16.94
N LEU A 121 7.49 -10.45 16.36
CA LEU A 121 7.58 -10.62 14.91
C LEU A 121 6.18 -10.91 14.33
N ASP A 122 5.27 -9.92 14.41
CA ASP A 122 3.86 -10.03 14.04
C ASP A 122 3.60 -9.61 12.58
N MET A 123 3.72 -8.33 12.27
CA MET A 123 3.50 -7.68 10.97
C MET A 123 2.07 -7.77 10.39
N ARG A 124 1.07 -8.21 11.14
CA ARG A 124 -0.32 -8.20 10.69
C ARG A 124 -0.87 -6.77 10.69
N MET A 125 -1.41 -6.32 9.58
CA MET A 125 -2.19 -5.09 9.52
C MET A 125 -3.56 -5.28 10.17
N ASP A 126 -4.23 -6.42 9.90
CA ASP A 126 -5.43 -6.87 10.60
C ASP A 126 -5.06 -7.90 11.67
N ARG A 127 -5.14 -7.52 12.95
CA ARG A 127 -4.81 -8.38 14.09
C ARG A 127 -5.74 -9.60 14.25
N SER A 128 -6.90 -9.61 13.59
CA SER A 128 -7.79 -10.79 13.57
C SER A 128 -7.31 -11.89 12.63
N SER A 129 -6.36 -11.60 11.72
CA SER A 129 -5.71 -12.59 10.86
C SER A 129 -4.87 -13.56 11.69
N LYS A 130 -4.72 -14.80 11.20
CA LYS A 130 -3.99 -15.85 11.94
C LYS A 130 -2.49 -15.82 11.67
N LEU A 131 -2.09 -15.60 10.41
CA LEU A 131 -0.71 -15.71 9.96
C LEU A 131 0.12 -14.51 10.41
N THR A 132 1.20 -14.76 11.15
CA THR A 132 2.19 -13.77 11.57
C THR A 132 3.50 -13.93 10.81
N ALA A 133 4.36 -12.91 10.87
CA ALA A 133 5.72 -13.03 10.33
C ALA A 133 6.55 -14.08 11.10
N ALA A 134 6.31 -14.26 12.41
CA ALA A 134 6.92 -15.33 13.21
C ALA A 134 6.52 -16.70 12.69
N ASP A 135 5.27 -16.90 12.28
CA ASP A 135 4.85 -18.18 11.72
C ASP A 135 5.61 -18.49 10.43
N ILE A 136 5.64 -17.54 9.48
CA ILE A 136 6.40 -17.73 8.23
C ILE A 136 7.87 -18.09 8.52
N VAL A 137 8.53 -17.28 9.36
CA VAL A 137 9.96 -17.46 9.68
C VAL A 137 10.24 -18.80 10.35
N ASN A 138 9.32 -19.29 11.19
CA ASN A 138 9.55 -20.50 11.99
C ASN A 138 8.99 -21.78 11.37
N THR A 139 8.08 -21.72 10.40
CA THR A 139 7.47 -22.91 9.82
C THR A 139 7.88 -23.18 8.38
N GLU A 140 8.16 -22.14 7.59
CA GLU A 140 8.49 -22.31 6.18
C GLU A 140 9.88 -22.93 5.97
N GLY A 141 10.02 -23.74 4.90
CA GLY A 141 11.30 -24.33 4.50
C GLY A 141 12.27 -23.31 3.89
N GLU A 142 13.56 -23.70 3.75
CA GLU A 142 14.61 -22.82 3.17
C GLU A 142 14.22 -22.29 1.80
N ASP A 143 13.69 -23.16 0.92
CA ASP A 143 13.34 -22.77 -0.46
C ASP A 143 12.13 -21.82 -0.50
N SER A 144 11.11 -22.02 0.35
CA SER A 144 9.94 -21.16 0.48
C SER A 144 10.34 -19.78 1.00
N LEU A 145 11.12 -19.72 2.09
CA LEU A 145 11.66 -18.45 2.61
C LEU A 145 12.49 -17.71 1.55
N ALA A 146 13.34 -18.44 0.82
CA ALA A 146 14.15 -17.83 -0.24
C ALA A 146 13.29 -17.28 -1.39
N ALA A 147 12.19 -17.95 -1.73
CA ALA A 147 11.23 -17.45 -2.71
C ALA A 147 10.55 -16.16 -2.22
N VAL A 148 10.04 -16.15 -0.99
CA VAL A 148 9.42 -14.95 -0.37
C VAL A 148 10.41 -13.78 -0.40
N PHE A 149 11.65 -13.94 0.04
CA PHE A 149 12.63 -12.86 0.09
C PHE A 149 13.06 -12.37 -1.29
N ARG A 150 13.15 -13.26 -2.27
CA ARG A 150 13.50 -12.92 -3.65
C ARG A 150 12.36 -12.22 -4.37
N GLU A 151 11.14 -12.75 -4.27
CA GLU A 151 9.99 -12.30 -5.05
C GLU A 151 9.34 -11.05 -4.45
N LEU A 152 9.17 -10.99 -3.13
CA LEU A 152 8.52 -9.86 -2.45
C LEU A 152 9.51 -8.83 -1.90
N GLY A 153 10.76 -9.23 -1.60
CA GLY A 153 11.80 -8.34 -1.09
C GLY A 153 12.80 -7.87 -2.14
N GLU A 154 12.79 -8.46 -3.34
CA GLU A 154 13.83 -8.25 -4.35
C GLU A 154 15.25 -8.41 -3.73
N GLU A 155 15.41 -9.39 -2.80
CA GLU A 155 16.64 -9.60 -2.06
C GLU A 155 17.58 -10.55 -2.82
N PRO A 156 18.74 -10.08 -3.32
CA PRO A 156 19.64 -10.90 -4.14
C PRO A 156 20.31 -12.04 -3.35
N ARG A 157 20.42 -11.89 -2.03
CA ARG A 157 21.01 -12.90 -1.13
C ARG A 157 19.98 -13.75 -0.40
N ALA A 158 18.74 -13.83 -0.95
CA ALA A 158 17.57 -14.49 -0.35
C ALA A 158 17.88 -15.91 0.16
N ARG A 159 18.52 -16.75 -0.65
CA ARG A 159 18.85 -18.14 -0.27
C ARG A 159 19.84 -18.21 0.91
N ARG A 160 20.82 -17.32 0.95
CA ARG A 160 21.78 -17.26 2.07
C ARG A 160 21.10 -16.86 3.37
N ILE A 161 20.19 -15.89 3.31
CA ILE A 161 19.39 -15.42 4.45
C ILE A 161 18.44 -16.55 4.93
N ALA A 162 17.69 -17.16 4.02
CA ALA A 162 16.78 -18.26 4.35
C ALA A 162 17.49 -19.39 5.07
N ARG A 163 18.65 -19.82 4.57
CA ARG A 163 19.49 -20.83 5.23
C ARG A 163 19.95 -20.42 6.63
N ALA A 164 20.31 -19.15 6.83
CA ALA A 164 20.71 -18.65 8.14
C ALA A 164 19.55 -18.66 9.13
N ILE A 165 18.35 -18.32 8.70
CA ILE A 165 17.12 -18.35 9.49
C ILE A 165 16.81 -19.80 9.92
N VAL A 166 16.80 -20.74 8.98
CA VAL A 166 16.55 -22.18 9.27
C VAL A 166 17.55 -22.70 10.28
N ARG A 167 18.85 -22.51 10.05
CA ARG A 167 19.90 -22.93 10.99
C ARG A 167 19.75 -22.29 12.38
N ARG A 168 19.37 -20.98 12.43
CA ARG A 168 19.18 -20.28 13.71
C ARG A 168 18.05 -20.91 14.53
N ARG A 169 16.87 -21.15 13.89
CA ARG A 169 15.71 -21.74 14.58
C ARG A 169 15.93 -23.19 15.00
N GLU A 170 16.68 -23.97 14.20
CA GLU A 170 17.04 -25.36 14.55
C GLU A 170 18.04 -25.45 15.72
N SER A 171 18.98 -24.49 15.81
CA SER A 171 20.04 -24.53 16.82
C SER A 171 19.69 -23.84 18.14
N LYS A 172 18.82 -22.80 18.11
CA LYS A 172 18.52 -21.96 19.27
C LYS A 172 17.01 -21.75 19.52
N GLY A 173 16.17 -22.52 18.83
CA GLY A 173 14.71 -22.40 18.94
C GLY A 173 14.13 -21.26 18.09
N ARG A 174 12.83 -21.03 18.26
CA ARG A 174 12.06 -20.08 17.46
C ARG A 174 12.64 -18.65 17.49
N ILE A 175 12.40 -17.90 16.42
CA ILE A 175 12.71 -16.48 16.30
C ILE A 175 11.40 -15.73 16.58
N GLU A 176 11.34 -15.00 17.68
CA GLU A 176 10.08 -14.40 18.16
C GLU A 176 10.08 -12.88 18.05
N THR A 177 11.27 -12.23 17.96
CA THR A 177 11.35 -10.78 17.95
C THR A 177 11.93 -10.22 16.65
N THR A 178 11.58 -8.96 16.39
CA THR A 178 12.06 -8.22 15.23
C THR A 178 13.57 -8.05 15.23
N THR A 179 14.15 -7.78 16.39
CA THR A 179 15.60 -7.61 16.55
C THR A 179 16.36 -8.90 16.35
N GLU A 180 15.88 -10.03 16.89
CA GLU A 180 16.47 -11.35 16.63
C GLU A 180 16.55 -11.65 15.12
N LEU A 181 15.45 -11.46 14.38
CA LEU A 181 15.44 -11.68 12.94
C LEU A 181 16.43 -10.74 12.23
N ALA A 182 16.45 -9.46 12.60
CA ALA A 182 17.34 -8.46 11.98
C ALA A 182 18.81 -8.83 12.20
N ASP A 183 19.17 -9.35 13.39
CA ASP A 183 20.53 -9.79 13.71
C ASP A 183 20.93 -11.05 12.93
N VAL A 184 20.02 -12.02 12.77
CA VAL A 184 20.24 -13.21 11.92
C VAL A 184 20.52 -12.79 10.48
N VAL A 185 19.73 -11.87 9.92
CA VAL A 185 19.94 -11.37 8.57
C VAL A 185 21.27 -10.62 8.45
N ALA A 186 21.57 -9.73 9.38
CA ALA A 186 22.82 -8.98 9.39
C ALA A 186 24.06 -9.88 9.52
N GLY A 187 23.99 -10.89 10.37
CA GLY A 187 25.03 -11.91 10.51
C GLY A 187 25.22 -12.74 9.24
N ALA A 188 24.13 -13.05 8.53
CA ALA A 188 24.21 -13.83 7.30
C ALA A 188 24.89 -13.06 6.15
N VAL A 189 24.60 -11.78 5.97
CA VAL A 189 25.01 -11.04 4.75
C VAL A 189 25.96 -9.88 5.01
N GLY A 190 26.20 -9.54 6.27
CA GLY A 190 27.00 -8.37 6.66
C GLY A 190 26.25 -7.06 6.43
N ARG A 191 26.79 -5.99 7.01
CA ARG A 191 26.29 -4.62 6.79
C ARG A 191 27.10 -4.00 5.66
N SER A 192 26.43 -3.72 4.53
CA SER A 192 27.04 -3.02 3.39
C SER A 192 26.05 -1.96 2.87
N GLY A 193 26.51 -0.71 2.77
CA GLY A 193 25.70 0.40 2.28
C GLY A 193 24.81 1.07 3.35
N PRO A 194 24.05 2.09 2.94
CA PRO A 194 23.31 2.97 3.85
C PRO A 194 22.04 2.34 4.44
N ARG A 195 21.49 1.28 3.79
CA ARG A 195 20.29 0.58 4.25
C ARG A 195 20.65 -0.64 5.07
N HIS A 196 19.90 -0.86 6.16
CA HIS A 196 20.07 -2.08 6.95
C HIS A 196 19.72 -3.31 6.11
N PRO A 197 20.51 -4.41 6.17
CA PRO A 197 20.29 -5.60 5.34
C PRO A 197 18.94 -6.28 5.57
N ALA A 198 18.35 -6.16 6.76
CA ALA A 198 17.04 -6.72 7.06
C ALA A 198 15.86 -5.97 6.38
N THR A 199 16.06 -4.76 5.86
CA THR A 199 14.98 -3.94 5.30
C THR A 199 14.15 -4.69 4.25
N ARG A 200 14.80 -5.37 3.30
CA ARG A 200 14.12 -6.13 2.24
C ARG A 200 13.43 -7.40 2.76
N VAL A 201 14.00 -8.02 3.78
CA VAL A 201 13.40 -9.21 4.42
C VAL A 201 12.14 -8.82 5.17
N PHE A 202 12.16 -7.70 5.91
CA PHE A 202 10.99 -7.16 6.61
C PHE A 202 9.90 -6.74 5.63
N GLN A 203 10.26 -6.08 4.53
CA GLN A 203 9.32 -5.77 3.44
C GLN A 203 8.69 -7.05 2.88
N ALA A 204 9.48 -8.08 2.57
CA ALA A 204 9.00 -9.34 2.03
C ALA A 204 8.02 -10.05 2.97
N LEU A 205 8.36 -10.14 4.25
CA LEU A 205 7.51 -10.76 5.27
C LEU A 205 6.20 -9.98 5.45
N ARG A 206 6.26 -8.65 5.53
CA ARG A 206 5.08 -7.80 5.60
C ARG A 206 4.13 -8.05 4.43
N MET A 207 4.67 -8.06 3.21
CA MET A 207 3.89 -8.30 2.00
C MET A 207 3.29 -9.70 1.97
N ALA A 208 4.02 -10.71 2.46
CA ALA A 208 3.55 -12.09 2.54
C ALA A 208 2.44 -12.26 3.59
N VAL A 209 2.63 -11.73 4.81
CA VAL A 209 1.66 -11.80 5.91
C VAL A 209 0.32 -11.17 5.52
N ASN A 210 0.37 -10.08 4.76
CA ASN A 210 -0.81 -9.27 4.43
C ASN A 210 -1.36 -9.51 3.02
N ASP A 211 -0.80 -10.44 2.24
CA ASP A 211 -1.16 -10.69 0.82
C ASP A 211 -1.19 -9.38 -0.02
N GLU A 212 -0.23 -8.47 0.20
CA GLU A 212 -0.30 -7.11 -0.34
C GLU A 212 -0.41 -7.07 -1.87
N LEU A 213 0.26 -7.97 -2.59
CA LEU A 213 0.20 -8.00 -4.06
C LEU A 213 -1.10 -8.60 -4.60
N GLY A 214 -1.65 -9.62 -3.93
CA GLY A 214 -2.96 -10.19 -4.29
C GLY A 214 -4.10 -9.21 -4.00
N GLU A 215 -4.03 -8.53 -2.84
CA GLU A 215 -4.94 -7.45 -2.48
C GLU A 215 -4.90 -6.31 -3.51
N LEU A 216 -3.69 -5.92 -3.95
CA LEU A 216 -3.51 -4.87 -4.95
C LEU A 216 -4.11 -5.25 -6.30
N ASP A 217 -3.93 -6.50 -6.77
CA ASP A 217 -4.53 -6.94 -8.02
C ASP A 217 -6.05 -6.78 -7.99
N ARG A 218 -6.68 -7.30 -6.93
CA ARG A 218 -8.14 -7.18 -6.76
C ARG A 218 -8.60 -5.73 -6.63
N ALA A 219 -7.86 -4.91 -5.88
CA ALA A 219 -8.17 -3.49 -5.71
C ALA A 219 -8.06 -2.68 -7.00
N LEU A 220 -7.10 -3.01 -7.87
CA LEU A 220 -6.95 -2.34 -9.17
C LEU A 220 -8.13 -2.66 -10.08
N GLU A 221 -8.51 -3.94 -10.18
CA GLU A 221 -9.68 -4.38 -10.97
C GLU A 221 -10.98 -3.81 -10.39
N GLY A 222 -11.21 -3.98 -9.09
CA GLY A 222 -12.41 -3.49 -8.42
C GLY A 222 -12.54 -1.97 -8.44
N GLY A 223 -11.45 -1.26 -8.17
CA GLY A 223 -11.41 0.20 -8.17
C GLY A 223 -11.71 0.79 -9.55
N LEU A 224 -11.19 0.18 -10.63
CA LEU A 224 -11.50 0.62 -11.98
C LEU A 224 -12.96 0.28 -12.37
N ALA A 225 -13.49 -0.84 -11.90
CA ALA A 225 -14.85 -1.28 -12.20
C ALA A 225 -15.93 -0.34 -11.61
N ILE A 226 -15.72 0.18 -10.39
CA ILE A 226 -16.67 1.08 -9.72
C ILE A 226 -16.62 2.54 -10.19
N LEU A 227 -15.62 2.93 -10.98
CA LEU A 227 -15.54 4.28 -11.52
C LEU A 227 -16.60 4.50 -12.61
N ARG A 228 -17.25 5.67 -12.62
CA ARG A 228 -18.00 6.14 -13.77
C ARG A 228 -17.09 6.57 -14.91
N SER A 229 -17.63 6.74 -16.13
CA SER A 229 -16.89 7.42 -17.21
C SER A 229 -16.47 8.84 -16.77
N GLY A 230 -15.22 9.20 -17.02
CA GLY A 230 -14.59 10.44 -16.52
C GLY A 230 -14.19 10.40 -15.05
N GLY A 231 -14.43 9.30 -14.32
CA GLY A 231 -13.94 9.08 -12.97
C GLY A 231 -12.44 8.79 -12.93
N ARG A 232 -11.75 9.11 -11.84
CA ARG A 232 -10.30 9.03 -11.74
C ARG A 232 -9.82 8.05 -10.69
N PHE A 233 -8.79 7.30 -11.02
CA PHE A 233 -8.13 6.37 -10.13
C PHE A 233 -6.71 6.84 -9.83
N ALA A 234 -6.43 7.14 -8.57
CA ALA A 234 -5.12 7.56 -8.08
C ALA A 234 -4.54 6.51 -7.13
N VAL A 235 -3.28 6.14 -7.32
CA VAL A 235 -2.58 5.15 -6.49
C VAL A 235 -1.22 5.67 -6.09
N ILE A 236 -0.93 5.68 -4.79
CA ILE A 236 0.38 5.97 -4.21
C ILE A 236 1.03 4.65 -3.83
N THR A 237 2.29 4.46 -4.20
CA THR A 237 3.11 3.28 -3.89
C THR A 237 4.44 3.71 -3.28
N PHE A 238 5.06 2.85 -2.44
CA PHE A 238 6.33 3.14 -1.76
C PHE A 238 7.47 2.19 -2.13
N GLU A 239 7.16 1.10 -2.81
CA GLU A 239 8.16 0.12 -3.24
C GLU A 239 7.99 -0.26 -4.72
N SER A 240 9.07 -0.87 -5.28
CA SER A 240 9.20 -1.10 -6.73
C SER A 240 8.20 -2.11 -7.28
N LEU A 241 7.81 -3.10 -6.50
CA LEU A 241 6.91 -4.17 -6.96
C LEU A 241 5.50 -3.64 -7.19
N SER A 242 4.92 -2.95 -6.19
CA SER A 242 3.59 -2.35 -6.31
C SER A 242 3.57 -1.26 -7.39
N ASP A 243 4.61 -0.41 -7.48
CA ASP A 243 4.71 0.60 -8.54
C ASP A 243 4.72 -0.05 -9.94
N ARG A 244 5.44 -1.18 -10.10
CA ARG A 244 5.50 -1.92 -11.37
C ARG A 244 4.14 -2.51 -11.75
N LYS A 245 3.42 -3.08 -10.75
CA LYS A 245 2.08 -3.62 -10.91
C LYS A 245 1.07 -2.54 -11.34
N VAL A 246 0.99 -1.44 -10.58
CA VAL A 246 0.13 -0.29 -10.89
C VAL A 246 0.44 0.28 -12.28
N LYS A 247 1.72 0.48 -12.59
CA LYS A 247 2.15 0.94 -13.92
C LYS A 247 1.70 -0.01 -15.02
N GLY A 248 1.87 -1.32 -14.84
CA GLY A 248 1.47 -2.35 -15.79
C GLY A 248 -0.04 -2.33 -16.05
N PHE A 249 -0.83 -2.36 -14.98
CA PHE A 249 -2.28 -2.30 -15.04
C PHE A 249 -2.78 -1.03 -15.73
N PHE A 250 -2.33 0.15 -15.29
CA PHE A 250 -2.73 1.42 -15.90
C PHE A 250 -2.32 1.51 -17.38
N SER A 251 -1.11 1.05 -17.72
CA SER A 251 -0.66 1.06 -19.10
C SER A 251 -1.47 0.15 -20.01
N ALA A 252 -1.95 -0.98 -19.51
CA ALA A 252 -2.83 -1.88 -20.25
C ALA A 252 -4.17 -1.21 -20.61
N HIS A 253 -4.79 -0.51 -19.65
CA HIS A 253 -6.08 0.17 -19.86
C HIS A 253 -5.95 1.50 -20.63
N VAL A 254 -4.80 2.18 -20.54
CA VAL A 254 -4.52 3.35 -21.41
C VAL A 254 -4.32 2.90 -22.85
N GLY A 255 -3.78 1.70 -23.07
CA GLY A 255 -3.60 1.11 -24.38
C GLY A 255 -2.77 1.96 -25.33
N ARG A 256 -2.85 1.64 -26.63
CA ARG A 256 -2.25 2.43 -27.71
C ARG A 256 -2.96 2.13 -29.02
N MET A 257 -2.95 3.08 -29.95
CA MET A 257 -3.32 2.84 -31.35
C MET A 257 -2.18 2.12 -32.06
N LYS A 258 -2.51 1.11 -32.84
CA LYS A 258 -1.59 0.35 -33.69
C LYS A 258 -2.02 0.49 -35.14
N SER A 259 -1.13 0.98 -35.99
CA SER A 259 -1.38 1.06 -37.42
C SER A 259 -1.47 -0.35 -38.05
N LEU A 260 -2.49 -0.57 -38.89
CA LEU A 260 -2.71 -1.82 -39.61
C LEU A 260 -2.03 -1.79 -40.96
N GLN A 261 -1.53 -2.93 -41.44
CA GLN A 261 -0.88 -3.06 -42.77
C GLN A 261 -1.83 -2.73 -43.94
N ALA A 262 -3.14 -2.96 -43.73
CA ALA A 262 -4.18 -2.65 -44.73
C ALA A 262 -4.70 -1.19 -44.67
N GLY A 263 -4.05 -0.33 -43.87
CA GLY A 263 -4.52 1.02 -43.58
C GLY A 263 -5.49 1.08 -42.41
N GLY A 264 -5.52 2.23 -41.72
CA GLY A 264 -6.32 2.44 -40.51
C GLY A 264 -5.53 2.15 -39.23
N GLU A 265 -6.19 2.33 -38.09
CA GLU A 265 -5.62 2.10 -36.77
C GLU A 265 -6.55 1.24 -35.92
N GLU A 266 -5.97 0.35 -35.13
CA GLU A 266 -6.66 -0.49 -34.16
C GLU A 266 -6.19 -0.13 -32.74
N TRP A 267 -7.13 -0.02 -31.82
CA TRP A 267 -6.79 0.14 -30.42
C TRP A 267 -6.36 -1.19 -29.79
N CYS A 268 -5.21 -1.18 -29.10
CA CYS A 268 -4.65 -2.33 -28.40
C CYS A 268 -4.52 -1.99 -26.93
N GLY A 269 -5.36 -2.60 -26.07
CA GLY A 269 -5.34 -2.43 -24.62
C GLY A 269 -6.38 -3.30 -23.93
N ALA A 270 -6.55 -3.10 -22.62
CA ALA A 270 -7.56 -3.76 -21.80
C ALA A 270 -8.81 -2.86 -21.65
N GLU A 271 -9.98 -3.49 -21.52
CA GLU A 271 -11.21 -2.77 -21.19
C GLU A 271 -11.46 -2.78 -19.66
N PRO A 272 -12.09 -1.75 -19.09
CA PRO A 272 -12.52 -0.51 -19.77
C PRO A 272 -11.32 0.37 -20.15
N ARG A 273 -11.46 1.14 -21.21
CA ARG A 273 -10.41 2.10 -21.65
C ARG A 273 -10.20 3.19 -20.62
N ALA A 274 -8.97 3.69 -20.57
CA ALA A 274 -8.61 4.79 -19.70
C ALA A 274 -7.69 5.80 -20.40
N ARG A 275 -7.54 6.97 -19.82
CA ARG A 275 -6.58 8.01 -20.23
C ARG A 275 -5.59 8.25 -19.11
N ALA A 276 -4.31 8.46 -19.45
CA ALA A 276 -3.31 8.81 -18.45
C ALA A 276 -3.57 10.23 -17.91
N VAL A 277 -3.81 10.35 -16.61
CA VAL A 277 -3.80 11.64 -15.89
C VAL A 277 -2.34 12.02 -15.59
N THR A 278 -1.55 11.05 -15.10
CA THR A 278 -0.11 11.22 -14.90
C THR A 278 0.65 10.48 -15.99
N ARG A 279 1.40 11.21 -16.85
CA ARG A 279 2.25 10.57 -17.87
C ARG A 279 3.44 9.83 -17.27
N ARG A 280 3.96 10.33 -16.15
CA ARG A 280 5.03 9.73 -15.33
C ARG A 280 4.55 9.72 -13.89
N ALA A 281 5.15 8.84 -13.07
CA ALA A 281 4.89 8.88 -11.63
C ALA A 281 5.27 10.26 -11.07
N VAL A 282 4.41 10.82 -10.23
CA VAL A 282 4.69 12.03 -9.46
C VAL A 282 5.38 11.61 -8.17
N ALA A 283 6.50 12.23 -7.86
CA ALA A 283 7.26 12.01 -6.63
C ALA A 283 7.09 13.20 -5.68
N PRO A 284 7.28 12.99 -4.36
CA PRO A 284 7.24 14.09 -3.38
C PRO A 284 8.29 15.14 -3.67
N GLY A 285 7.97 16.39 -3.39
CA GLY A 285 8.91 17.51 -3.46
C GLY A 285 9.99 17.45 -2.39
N GLU A 286 11.06 18.26 -2.54
CA GLU A 286 12.15 18.34 -1.56
C GLU A 286 11.67 18.78 -0.18
N GLY A 287 10.73 19.74 -0.11
CA GLY A 287 10.15 20.20 1.14
C GLY A 287 9.40 19.09 1.89
N GLU A 288 8.62 18.27 1.17
CA GLU A 288 7.91 17.15 1.77
C GLU A 288 8.87 16.05 2.24
N THR A 289 9.87 15.71 1.43
CA THR A 289 10.87 14.70 1.82
C THR A 289 11.75 15.13 2.98
N ALA A 290 12.02 16.43 3.14
CA ALA A 290 12.74 16.98 4.28
C ALA A 290 11.88 16.90 5.56
N ALA A 291 10.58 17.21 5.48
CA ALA A 291 9.64 17.14 6.59
C ALA A 291 9.24 15.70 6.94
N ASN A 292 9.09 14.83 5.93
CA ASN A 292 8.74 13.43 6.08
C ASN A 292 9.67 12.53 5.25
N PRO A 293 10.79 12.05 5.82
CA PRO A 293 11.71 11.15 5.09
C PRO A 293 11.08 9.85 4.59
N ARG A 294 9.95 9.42 5.16
CA ARG A 294 9.20 8.23 4.73
C ARG A 294 8.54 8.43 3.35
N ALA A 295 8.24 9.68 2.98
CA ALA A 295 7.68 10.02 1.67
C ALA A 295 8.67 9.82 0.51
N ARG A 296 10.00 9.81 0.78
CA ARG A 296 11.04 9.81 -0.26
C ARG A 296 10.88 8.80 -1.38
N SER A 297 10.31 7.63 -1.11
CA SER A 297 10.11 6.56 -2.11
C SER A 297 8.71 6.56 -2.72
N ALA A 298 7.83 7.46 -2.30
CA ALA A 298 6.45 7.52 -2.78
C ALA A 298 6.39 7.86 -4.27
N LYS A 299 5.42 7.25 -4.95
CA LYS A 299 5.12 7.48 -6.36
C LYS A 299 3.61 7.47 -6.56
N LEU A 300 3.07 8.57 -7.03
CA LEU A 300 1.67 8.69 -7.40
C LEU A 300 1.51 8.43 -8.90
N ARG A 301 0.55 7.57 -9.24
CA ARG A 301 0.05 7.38 -10.61
C ARG A 301 -1.45 7.56 -10.64
N ALA A 302 -1.98 8.13 -11.73
CA ALA A 302 -3.41 8.29 -11.90
C ALA A 302 -3.83 8.12 -13.37
N ILE A 303 -5.02 7.53 -13.53
CA ILE A 303 -5.73 7.40 -14.82
C ILE A 303 -7.16 7.91 -14.68
N GLU A 304 -7.80 8.19 -15.80
CA GLU A 304 -9.21 8.55 -15.92
C GLU A 304 -9.91 7.50 -16.78
N ARG A 305 -11.01 6.92 -16.30
CA ARG A 305 -11.82 5.98 -17.07
C ARG A 305 -12.47 6.71 -18.26
N ALA A 306 -12.32 6.19 -19.47
CA ALA A 306 -12.87 6.77 -20.69
C ALA A 306 -14.39 6.55 -20.83
#